data_90ec58f0618b534b5b24b3869ec189e1
#
_entry.id   90ec58f0618b534b5b24b3869ec189e1
#
_cell.length_a   1.000
_cell.length_b   1.000
_cell.length_c   1.000
_cell.angle_alpha   90.00
_cell.angle_beta   90.00
_cell.angle_gamma   90.00
#
_symmetry.space_group_name_H-M   'P 1'
#
loop_
_entity.id
_entity.type
_entity.pdbx_description
1 polymer ?
#
loop_
_entity_poly.entity_id
_entity_poly.type
_entity_poly.pdbx_seq_one_letter_code
_entity_poly.pdbx_strand_id
1 'polypeptide(L)'
;MGKLKRLTERFFGPRPEKIGGNGLYATLEELMEQRRYVPYLKSHQFNHIVSSSAGDVKSAFKGRGVELEEIRSYAFGDDIRDIDWRVTARRQVPYTKLFAEEKDREIYVVLDLSAHMVFGTRIELKSTAASKIAALFGWLSLENKDRFGCLIYDGKETYVFKPQNSRAGMMAILKKISEVGVRILKQSYVGSLVKPLQLLQQTIKSRAAVFVVSDFNEFDDAARKVMATLAKRTQLYCINVYDVLEDRAPKSGEYMVAEGKERLVFDTHAKVFRNMYHNYFAEKRAVLQEFCRRFSCRYIAFRTDEGPFYRMFQNR
;
A
#
# COMPACT_ATOMS: atom_id res chain seq x y z
N MET A 1 34.56 9.60 0.96
CA MET A 1 33.44 8.73 1.50
C MET A 1 33.44 8.57 3.00
N GLY A 2 34.58 8.41 3.70
CA GLY A 2 34.60 8.16 5.16
C GLY A 2 34.17 9.31 6.08
N LYS A 3 34.40 10.59 5.69
CA LYS A 3 33.99 11.75 6.50
C LYS A 3 32.45 11.99 6.50
N LEU A 4 31.77 11.78 5.37
CA LEU A 4 30.32 11.92 5.28
C LEU A 4 29.59 10.83 6.11
N LYS A 5 30.12 9.59 6.09
CA LYS A 5 29.58 8.47 6.86
C LYS A 5 29.66 8.73 8.38
N ARG A 6 30.82 9.24 8.86
CA ARG A 6 31.00 9.61 10.27
C ARG A 6 30.11 10.77 10.71
N LEU A 7 29.88 11.76 9.84
CA LEU A 7 28.97 12.89 10.13
C LEU A 7 27.52 12.40 10.28
N THR A 8 27.03 11.58 9.36
CA THR A 8 25.64 11.06 9.46
C THR A 8 25.43 10.19 10.69
N GLU A 9 26.39 9.34 11.06
CA GLU A 9 26.30 8.50 12.27
C GLU A 9 26.32 9.35 13.57
N ARG A 10 27.06 10.44 13.59
CA ARG A 10 27.13 11.36 14.73
C ARG A 10 25.81 12.11 14.95
N PHE A 11 25.07 12.43 13.88
CA PHE A 11 23.84 13.23 13.95
C PHE A 11 22.58 12.40 14.09
N PHE A 12 22.54 11.19 13.50
CA PHE A 12 21.33 10.37 13.41
C PHE A 12 21.43 9.02 14.16
N GLY A 13 22.55 8.77 14.84
CA GLY A 13 22.86 7.47 15.46
C GLY A 13 23.37 6.43 14.44
N PRO A 14 23.69 5.20 14.89
CA PRO A 14 24.14 4.16 14.02
C PRO A 14 23.07 3.86 12.95
N ARG A 15 23.52 3.71 11.70
CA ARG A 15 22.62 3.31 10.63
C ARG A 15 22.18 1.87 10.89
N PRO A 16 20.88 1.56 10.82
CA PRO A 16 20.45 0.19 10.80
C PRO A 16 21.09 -0.53 9.60
N GLU A 17 21.29 -1.84 9.73
CA GLU A 17 21.87 -2.65 8.64
C GLU A 17 21.11 -2.43 7.34
N LYS A 18 21.86 -2.26 6.23
CA LYS A 18 21.25 -2.12 4.90
C LYS A 18 20.43 -3.37 4.57
N ILE A 19 19.17 -3.18 4.30
CA ILE A 19 18.27 -4.24 3.85
C ILE A 19 18.35 -4.31 2.33
N GLY A 20 19.39 -4.95 1.81
CA GLY A 20 19.55 -5.14 0.35
C GLY A 20 19.70 -3.83 -0.45
N GLY A 21 20.19 -3.94 -1.67
CA GLY A 21 20.20 -2.88 -2.67
C GLY A 21 20.99 -1.61 -2.35
N ASN A 22 20.88 -0.62 -3.25
CA ASN A 22 21.55 0.68 -3.12
C ASN A 22 20.73 1.72 -2.34
N GLY A 23 19.46 1.43 -2.03
CA GLY A 23 18.54 2.32 -1.35
C GLY A 23 18.01 3.51 -2.19
N LEU A 24 18.50 3.70 -3.39
CA LEU A 24 18.10 4.81 -4.27
C LEU A 24 16.91 4.45 -5.15
N TYR A 25 16.86 3.21 -5.63
CA TYR A 25 15.73 2.67 -6.38
C TYR A 25 15.64 1.16 -6.12
N ALA A 26 14.46 0.59 -6.30
CA ALA A 26 14.25 -0.85 -6.19
C ALA A 26 14.59 -1.53 -7.53
N THR A 27 15.57 -2.43 -7.51
CA THR A 27 15.89 -3.26 -8.68
C THR A 27 14.81 -4.29 -8.92
N LEU A 28 14.77 -4.87 -10.12
CA LEU A 28 13.82 -5.94 -10.42
C LEU A 28 14.01 -7.14 -9.48
N GLU A 29 15.26 -7.49 -9.17
CA GLU A 29 15.62 -8.58 -8.26
C GLU A 29 15.08 -8.30 -6.85
N GLU A 30 15.28 -7.08 -6.32
CA GLU A 30 14.76 -6.71 -5.00
C GLU A 30 13.23 -6.76 -4.92
N LEU A 31 12.55 -6.35 -6.00
CA LEU A 31 11.09 -6.42 -6.10
C LEU A 31 10.60 -7.88 -6.20
N MET A 32 11.33 -8.74 -6.89
CA MET A 32 11.05 -10.18 -6.92
C MET A 32 11.28 -10.84 -5.56
N GLU A 33 12.32 -10.44 -4.84
CA GLU A 33 12.63 -10.94 -3.50
C GLU A 33 11.55 -10.64 -2.46
N GLN A 34 10.71 -9.62 -2.68
CA GLN A 34 9.59 -9.33 -1.76
C GLN A 34 8.65 -10.52 -1.60
N ARG A 35 8.61 -11.46 -2.55
CA ARG A 35 7.83 -12.68 -2.45
C ARG A 35 8.16 -13.52 -1.21
N ARG A 36 9.42 -13.52 -0.76
CA ARG A 36 9.84 -14.28 0.43
C ARG A 36 9.19 -13.81 1.73
N TYR A 37 8.68 -12.57 1.74
CA TYR A 37 8.05 -11.98 2.92
C TYR A 37 6.53 -12.19 2.99
N VAL A 38 5.91 -12.72 1.94
CA VAL A 38 4.46 -12.99 1.89
C VAL A 38 3.99 -13.94 3.01
N PRO A 39 4.70 -15.03 3.36
CA PRO A 39 4.29 -15.91 4.47
C PRO A 39 4.16 -15.18 5.81
N TYR A 40 5.00 -14.17 6.05
CA TYR A 40 4.95 -13.38 7.29
C TYR A 40 3.72 -12.48 7.39
N LEU A 41 3.16 -12.06 6.25
CA LEU A 41 1.90 -11.31 6.21
C LEU A 41 0.70 -12.24 6.38
N LYS A 42 0.76 -13.48 5.88
CA LYS A 42 -0.33 -14.46 5.97
C LYS A 42 -0.54 -14.98 7.40
N SER A 43 0.53 -15.11 8.18
CA SER A 43 0.47 -15.68 9.54
C SER A 43 -0.13 -14.73 10.59
N HIS A 44 -0.23 -13.43 10.30
CA HIS A 44 -0.64 -12.41 11.25
C HIS A 44 -1.74 -11.52 10.66
N GLN A 45 -2.42 -10.81 11.50
CA GLN A 45 -3.55 -9.85 11.36
C GLN A 45 -3.82 -9.22 9.97
N PHE A 46 -2.89 -9.34 8.99
CA PHE A 46 -3.11 -8.85 7.63
C PHE A 46 -4.27 -9.59 6.95
N ASN A 47 -4.43 -10.89 7.21
CA ASN A 47 -5.63 -11.60 6.79
C ASN A 47 -6.90 -11.01 7.43
N HIS A 48 -6.84 -10.56 8.69
CA HIS A 48 -7.93 -9.78 9.29
C HIS A 48 -8.11 -8.41 8.65
N ILE A 49 -7.04 -7.76 8.24
CA ILE A 49 -7.13 -6.46 7.56
C ILE A 49 -7.78 -6.62 6.19
N VAL A 50 -7.44 -7.67 5.47
CA VAL A 50 -7.93 -7.91 4.10
C VAL A 50 -9.18 -8.79 4.08
N SER A 51 -9.39 -9.68 5.06
CA SER A 51 -10.52 -10.61 5.12
C SER A 51 -11.69 -10.14 6.00
N SER A 52 -11.46 -9.28 6.99
CA SER A 52 -12.53 -8.82 7.90
C SER A 52 -13.64 -8.03 7.22
N SER A 53 -13.43 -7.65 5.97
CA SER A 53 -14.46 -7.00 5.16
C SER A 53 -15.23 -7.97 4.26
N ALA A 54 -14.84 -9.24 4.19
CA ALA A 54 -15.65 -10.29 3.55
C ALA A 54 -16.77 -10.81 4.47
N GLY A 55 -16.69 -10.52 5.79
CA GLY A 55 -17.54 -11.11 6.82
C GLY A 55 -18.94 -10.53 6.98
N ASP A 56 -19.21 -9.29 6.55
CA ASP A 56 -20.46 -8.61 6.93
C ASP A 56 -21.50 -8.39 5.82
N VAL A 57 -21.25 -8.85 4.61
CA VAL A 57 -22.28 -8.83 3.56
C VAL A 57 -22.38 -10.20 2.92
N LYS A 58 -23.19 -11.07 3.47
CA LYS A 58 -23.65 -12.28 2.80
C LYS A 58 -24.28 -11.89 1.47
N SER A 59 -23.54 -12.07 0.37
CA SER A 59 -24.04 -11.80 -0.97
C SER A 59 -25.10 -12.84 -1.30
N ALA A 60 -26.33 -12.35 -1.60
CA ALA A 60 -27.44 -13.18 -2.07
C ALA A 60 -27.30 -13.66 -3.52
N PHE A 61 -26.12 -13.53 -4.15
CA PHE A 61 -25.89 -13.95 -5.53
C PHE A 61 -25.20 -15.31 -5.59
N LYS A 62 -25.93 -16.30 -6.12
CA LYS A 62 -25.42 -17.63 -6.46
C LYS A 62 -24.79 -17.61 -7.85
N GLY A 63 -23.54 -18.06 -7.97
CA GLY A 63 -22.82 -18.23 -9.23
C GLY A 63 -21.97 -19.52 -9.25
N ARG A 64 -21.73 -20.07 -10.43
CA ARG A 64 -21.04 -21.36 -10.65
C ARG A 64 -19.52 -21.21 -10.57
N GLY A 65 -18.96 -21.48 -9.41
CA GLY A 65 -17.53 -21.69 -9.22
C GLY A 65 -17.32 -21.78 -7.73
N VAL A 66 -17.01 -23.02 -7.19
CA VAL A 66 -17.92 -23.49 -6.17
C VAL A 66 -17.06 -24.02 -5.01
N GLU A 67 -16.88 -23.25 -3.92
CA GLU A 67 -16.58 -23.86 -2.62
C GLU A 67 -17.88 -24.13 -1.85
N LEU A 68 -17.97 -25.34 -1.26
CA LEU A 68 -19.09 -25.71 -0.40
C LEU A 68 -19.01 -24.86 0.88
N GLU A 69 -19.89 -23.87 1.02
CA GLU A 69 -19.89 -22.98 2.19
C GLU A 69 -20.66 -23.57 3.37
N GLU A 70 -21.82 -24.14 3.10
CA GLU A 70 -22.72 -24.66 4.14
C GLU A 70 -23.66 -25.72 3.58
N ILE A 71 -24.05 -26.67 4.42
CA ILE A 71 -25.15 -27.62 4.15
C ILE A 71 -26.29 -27.26 5.10
N ARG A 72 -27.40 -26.70 4.53
CA ARG A 72 -28.60 -26.37 5.32
C ARG A 72 -29.81 -27.16 4.85
N SER A 73 -30.86 -27.16 5.66
CA SER A 73 -32.14 -27.72 5.23
C SER A 73 -32.67 -27.03 3.98
N TYR A 74 -33.18 -27.82 3.04
CA TYR A 74 -33.81 -27.33 1.82
C TYR A 74 -34.98 -26.41 2.14
N ALA A 75 -35.03 -25.25 1.48
CA ALA A 75 -36.15 -24.33 1.53
C ALA A 75 -36.83 -24.23 0.17
N PHE A 76 -38.12 -23.96 0.12
CA PHE A 76 -38.85 -23.79 -1.11
C PHE A 76 -38.22 -22.68 -1.97
N GLY A 77 -37.84 -23.02 -3.23
CA GLY A 77 -37.13 -22.13 -4.15
C GLY A 77 -35.64 -22.42 -4.29
N ASP A 78 -35.07 -23.35 -3.51
CA ASP A 78 -33.72 -23.82 -3.72
C ASP A 78 -33.64 -24.74 -4.95
N ASP A 79 -32.47 -24.77 -5.65
CA ASP A 79 -32.28 -25.67 -6.80
C ASP A 79 -32.17 -27.13 -6.31
N ILE A 80 -33.03 -27.97 -6.85
CA ILE A 80 -33.07 -29.41 -6.52
C ILE A 80 -31.76 -30.12 -6.87
N ARG A 81 -30.99 -29.60 -7.82
CA ARG A 81 -29.68 -30.13 -8.23
C ARG A 81 -28.60 -30.00 -7.17
N ASP A 82 -28.78 -29.05 -6.25
CA ASP A 82 -27.85 -28.80 -5.16
C ASP A 82 -28.16 -29.60 -3.89
N ILE A 83 -29.15 -30.51 -3.92
CA ILE A 83 -29.49 -31.38 -2.80
C ILE A 83 -28.33 -32.34 -2.53
N ASP A 84 -27.86 -32.36 -1.28
CA ASP A 84 -26.95 -33.40 -0.78
C ASP A 84 -27.70 -34.65 -0.38
N TRP A 85 -27.85 -35.59 -1.32
CA TRP A 85 -28.56 -36.84 -1.12
C TRP A 85 -27.96 -37.70 0.00
N ARG A 86 -26.65 -37.56 0.29
CA ARG A 86 -25.98 -38.32 1.34
C ARG A 86 -26.36 -37.81 2.74
N VAL A 87 -26.44 -36.50 2.92
CA VAL A 87 -26.89 -35.88 4.18
C VAL A 87 -28.38 -36.06 4.33
N THR A 88 -29.17 -35.88 3.27
CA THR A 88 -30.62 -36.09 3.21
C THR A 88 -31.00 -37.50 3.65
N ALA A 89 -30.32 -38.54 3.13
CA ALA A 89 -30.57 -39.92 3.51
C ALA A 89 -30.31 -40.21 4.99
N ARG A 90 -29.34 -39.55 5.60
CA ARG A 90 -29.03 -39.72 7.03
C ARG A 90 -29.98 -38.97 7.95
N ARG A 91 -30.47 -37.81 7.54
CA ARG A 91 -31.27 -36.91 8.35
C ARG A 91 -32.77 -36.96 8.07
N GLN A 92 -33.17 -37.72 7.04
CA GLN A 92 -34.57 -37.92 6.57
C GLN A 92 -35.31 -36.59 6.27
N VAL A 93 -34.56 -35.50 6.06
CA VAL A 93 -35.05 -34.17 5.63
C VAL A 93 -34.14 -33.69 4.51
N PRO A 94 -34.67 -33.08 3.42
CA PRO A 94 -33.84 -32.61 2.32
C PRO A 94 -32.85 -31.55 2.79
N TYR A 95 -31.57 -31.73 2.46
CA TYR A 95 -30.49 -30.78 2.69
C TYR A 95 -29.91 -30.31 1.37
N THR A 96 -29.71 -28.99 1.21
CA THR A 96 -29.10 -28.39 0.05
C THR A 96 -27.69 -27.88 0.37
N LYS A 97 -26.80 -28.01 -0.63
CA LYS A 97 -25.46 -27.42 -0.59
C LYS A 97 -25.57 -25.96 -0.97
N LEU A 98 -25.10 -25.09 -0.11
CA LEU A 98 -24.86 -23.69 -0.46
C LEU A 98 -23.42 -23.58 -0.93
N PHE A 99 -23.26 -23.01 -2.09
CA PHE A 99 -21.99 -22.79 -2.69
C PHE A 99 -21.69 -21.27 -2.69
N ALA A 100 -20.55 -20.88 -2.14
CA ALA A 100 -20.06 -19.53 -2.29
C ALA A 100 -19.46 -19.34 -3.69
N GLU A 101 -19.82 -18.25 -4.34
CA GLU A 101 -19.10 -17.82 -5.55
C GLU A 101 -17.74 -17.31 -5.10
N GLU A 102 -16.67 -18.04 -5.41
CA GLU A 102 -15.30 -17.56 -5.25
C GLU A 102 -15.09 -16.41 -6.25
N LYS A 103 -15.42 -15.19 -5.84
CA LYS A 103 -15.12 -14.00 -6.64
C LYS A 103 -13.66 -13.64 -6.40
N ASP A 104 -12.86 -13.79 -7.45
CA ASP A 104 -11.52 -13.21 -7.51
C ASP A 104 -11.59 -11.76 -7.05
N ARG A 105 -11.06 -11.47 -5.86
CA ARG A 105 -11.05 -10.10 -5.34
C ARG A 105 -10.08 -9.25 -6.15
N GLU A 106 -10.51 -8.05 -6.51
CA GLU A 106 -9.63 -7.08 -7.16
C GLU A 106 -8.86 -6.28 -6.11
N ILE A 107 -7.54 -6.30 -6.21
CA ILE A 107 -6.62 -5.53 -5.38
C ILE A 107 -5.90 -4.53 -6.27
N TYR A 108 -5.98 -3.26 -5.91
CA TYR A 108 -5.28 -2.19 -6.59
C TYR A 108 -4.27 -1.53 -5.68
N VAL A 109 -3.08 -1.25 -6.23
CA VAL A 109 -2.11 -0.36 -5.61
C VAL A 109 -1.99 0.90 -6.46
N VAL A 110 -2.18 2.07 -5.85
CA VAL A 110 -1.78 3.36 -6.39
C VAL A 110 -0.42 3.69 -5.79
N LEU A 111 0.61 3.57 -6.60
CA LEU A 111 2.00 3.79 -6.22
C LEU A 111 2.43 5.18 -6.63
N ASP A 112 2.71 6.03 -5.66
CA ASP A 112 3.25 7.36 -5.84
C ASP A 112 4.78 7.30 -5.95
N LEU A 113 5.31 7.77 -7.06
CA LEU A 113 6.74 7.96 -7.33
C LEU A 113 7.03 9.40 -7.79
N SER A 114 6.23 10.37 -7.34
CA SER A 114 6.44 11.80 -7.61
C SER A 114 7.70 12.34 -6.93
N ALA A 115 8.06 13.58 -7.21
CA ALA A 115 9.29 14.21 -6.73
C ALA A 115 9.43 14.16 -5.21
N HIS A 116 8.34 14.34 -4.45
CA HIS A 116 8.36 14.29 -2.99
C HIS A 116 8.73 12.91 -2.44
N MET A 117 8.52 11.85 -3.22
CA MET A 117 8.92 10.49 -2.86
C MET A 117 10.41 10.23 -3.09
N VAL A 118 11.12 11.10 -3.84
CA VAL A 118 12.58 11.01 -4.06
C VAL A 118 13.33 11.65 -2.88
N PHE A 119 13.01 11.18 -1.68
CA PHE A 119 13.61 11.65 -0.44
C PHE A 119 13.84 10.48 0.53
N GLY A 120 14.95 10.50 1.24
CA GLY A 120 15.29 9.53 2.27
C GLY A 120 16.69 9.79 2.84
N THR A 121 16.88 9.57 4.14
CA THR A 121 18.10 9.98 4.84
C THR A 121 18.93 8.85 5.41
N ARG A 122 18.38 7.64 5.54
CA ARG A 122 19.07 6.54 6.23
C ARG A 122 19.27 5.30 5.37
N ILE A 123 18.23 4.51 5.18
CA ILE A 123 18.32 3.19 4.53
C ILE A 123 18.03 3.32 3.04
N GLU A 124 16.86 3.88 2.72
CA GLU A 124 16.34 3.95 1.37
C GLU A 124 15.43 5.19 1.18
N LEU A 125 15.20 5.56 -0.07
CA LEU A 125 14.26 6.61 -0.42
C LEU A 125 12.82 6.15 -0.18
N LYS A 126 11.90 7.09 0.06
CA LYS A 126 10.45 6.81 0.18
C LYS A 126 9.93 6.08 -1.06
N SER A 127 10.37 6.48 -2.25
CA SER A 127 10.02 5.83 -3.53
C SER A 127 10.47 4.37 -3.59
N THR A 128 11.67 4.05 -3.07
CA THR A 128 12.19 2.69 -3.01
C THR A 128 11.38 1.83 -2.05
N ALA A 129 11.11 2.34 -0.84
CA ALA A 129 10.27 1.68 0.15
C ALA A 129 8.85 1.43 -0.40
N ALA A 130 8.22 2.46 -1.00
CA ALA A 130 6.90 2.35 -1.60
C ALA A 130 6.86 1.31 -2.73
N SER A 131 7.89 1.24 -3.56
CA SER A 131 8.02 0.23 -4.63
C SER A 131 8.07 -1.20 -4.06
N LYS A 132 8.83 -1.42 -2.98
CA LYS A 132 8.90 -2.73 -2.29
C LYS A 132 7.56 -3.10 -1.66
N ILE A 133 6.85 -2.14 -1.08
CA ILE A 133 5.50 -2.34 -0.52
C ILE A 133 4.52 -2.75 -1.64
N ALA A 134 4.53 -2.05 -2.78
CA ALA A 134 3.67 -2.39 -3.92
C ALA A 134 3.97 -3.80 -4.46
N ALA A 135 5.25 -4.16 -4.58
CA ALA A 135 5.66 -5.51 -4.99
C ALA A 135 5.19 -6.59 -4.01
N LEU A 136 5.29 -6.34 -2.71
CA LEU A 136 4.84 -7.26 -1.67
C LEU A 136 3.33 -7.53 -1.75
N PHE A 137 2.51 -6.49 -1.95
CA PHE A 137 1.07 -6.64 -2.17
C PHE A 137 0.74 -7.40 -3.46
N GLY A 138 1.49 -7.15 -4.54
CA GLY A 138 1.33 -7.89 -5.78
C GLY A 138 1.61 -9.39 -5.61
N TRP A 139 2.70 -9.75 -4.93
CA TRP A 139 3.02 -11.15 -4.64
C TRP A 139 1.99 -11.80 -3.71
N LEU A 140 1.53 -11.08 -2.67
CA LEU A 140 0.48 -11.55 -1.78
C LEU A 140 -0.82 -11.83 -2.54
N SER A 141 -1.21 -10.92 -3.46
CA SER A 141 -2.40 -11.10 -4.28
C SER A 141 -2.31 -12.35 -5.16
N LEU A 142 -1.17 -12.58 -5.83
CA LEU A 142 -0.96 -13.77 -6.63
C LEU A 142 -1.07 -15.06 -5.82
N GLU A 143 -0.48 -15.08 -4.61
CA GLU A 143 -0.54 -16.27 -3.75
C GLU A 143 -1.93 -16.55 -3.21
N ASN A 144 -2.75 -15.51 -3.03
CA ASN A 144 -4.15 -15.64 -2.62
C ASN A 144 -5.11 -15.86 -3.80
N LYS A 145 -4.59 -15.97 -5.04
CA LYS A 145 -5.36 -16.04 -6.28
C LYS A 145 -6.22 -14.80 -6.54
N ASP A 146 -5.96 -13.68 -5.87
CA ASP A 146 -6.62 -12.40 -6.12
C ASP A 146 -6.10 -11.77 -7.43
N ARG A 147 -6.90 -10.91 -8.05
CA ARG A 147 -6.53 -10.16 -9.25
C ARG A 147 -5.84 -8.86 -8.85
N PHE A 148 -4.58 -8.71 -9.23
CA PHE A 148 -3.75 -7.56 -8.89
C PHE A 148 -3.67 -6.54 -10.03
N GLY A 149 -4.00 -5.28 -9.73
CA GLY A 149 -3.81 -4.12 -10.60
C GLY A 149 -2.91 -3.08 -9.94
N CYS A 150 -2.22 -2.28 -10.75
CA CYS A 150 -1.33 -1.25 -10.24
C CYS A 150 -1.41 0.02 -11.09
N LEU A 151 -1.48 1.17 -10.43
CA LEU A 151 -1.31 2.49 -11.04
C LEU A 151 0.01 3.07 -10.51
N ILE A 152 0.97 3.28 -11.40
CA ILE A 152 2.29 3.84 -11.06
C ILE A 152 2.29 5.29 -11.54
N TYR A 153 2.43 6.24 -10.62
CA TYR A 153 2.42 7.68 -10.88
C TYR A 153 3.79 8.30 -10.62
N ASP A 154 4.36 9.00 -11.59
CA ASP A 154 5.70 9.61 -11.49
C ASP A 154 5.67 11.14 -11.28
N GLY A 155 4.50 11.68 -10.93
CA GLY A 155 4.27 13.13 -10.81
C GLY A 155 3.73 13.77 -12.09
N LYS A 156 3.90 13.13 -13.25
CA LYS A 156 3.45 13.62 -14.57
C LYS A 156 2.54 12.63 -15.27
N GLU A 157 2.97 11.40 -15.38
CA GLU A 157 2.29 10.31 -16.08
C GLU A 157 1.79 9.23 -15.11
N THR A 158 0.74 8.53 -15.52
CA THR A 158 0.20 7.38 -14.78
C THR A 158 0.21 6.14 -15.68
N TYR A 159 0.95 5.12 -15.26
CA TYR A 159 0.99 3.82 -15.93
C TYR A 159 -0.04 2.90 -15.27
N VAL A 160 -1.04 2.48 -16.05
CA VAL A 160 -2.18 1.70 -15.55
C VAL A 160 -2.04 0.24 -15.95
N PHE A 161 -2.01 -0.65 -14.97
CA PHE A 161 -2.07 -2.10 -15.14
C PHE A 161 -3.40 -2.60 -14.58
N LYS A 162 -4.23 -3.16 -15.49
CA LYS A 162 -5.54 -3.70 -15.10
C LYS A 162 -5.39 -4.95 -14.22
N PRO A 163 -6.35 -5.24 -13.33
CA PRO A 163 -6.29 -6.38 -12.44
C PRO A 163 -6.23 -7.70 -13.19
N GLN A 164 -5.23 -8.49 -12.91
CA GLN A 164 -5.05 -9.83 -13.45
C GLN A 164 -4.35 -10.73 -12.44
N ASN A 165 -4.66 -12.03 -12.50
CA ASN A 165 -3.98 -13.04 -11.72
C ASN A 165 -3.03 -13.82 -12.64
N SER A 166 -1.92 -13.18 -13.03
CA SER A 166 -0.91 -13.83 -13.85
C SER A 166 0.50 -13.43 -13.45
N ARG A 167 1.40 -14.40 -13.45
CA ARG A 167 2.82 -14.15 -13.17
C ARG A 167 3.45 -13.21 -14.19
N ALA A 168 3.07 -13.34 -15.47
CA ALA A 168 3.55 -12.45 -16.52
C ALA A 168 3.13 -11.00 -16.29
N GLY A 169 1.86 -10.77 -15.92
CA GLY A 169 1.37 -9.43 -15.56
C GLY A 169 2.07 -8.85 -14.36
N MET A 170 2.30 -9.64 -13.31
CA MET A 170 3.08 -9.20 -12.16
C MET A 170 4.50 -8.78 -12.56
N MET A 171 5.19 -9.59 -13.38
CA MET A 171 6.55 -9.26 -13.86
C MET A 171 6.57 -7.97 -14.68
N ALA A 172 5.54 -7.70 -15.51
CA ALA A 172 5.42 -6.45 -16.26
C ALA A 172 5.28 -5.23 -15.31
N ILE A 173 4.50 -5.36 -14.23
CA ILE A 173 4.36 -4.33 -13.19
C ILE A 173 5.71 -4.08 -12.50
N LEU A 174 6.38 -5.13 -12.03
CA LEU A 174 7.68 -5.00 -11.33
C LEU A 174 8.75 -4.35 -12.23
N LYS A 175 8.82 -4.75 -13.50
CA LYS A 175 9.71 -4.14 -14.47
C LYS A 175 9.42 -2.65 -14.64
N LYS A 176 8.14 -2.27 -14.77
CA LYS A 176 7.76 -0.85 -14.88
C LYS A 176 8.09 -0.06 -13.62
N ILE A 177 7.86 -0.60 -12.43
CA ILE A 177 8.23 0.05 -11.16
C ILE A 177 9.74 0.32 -11.14
N SER A 178 10.58 -0.67 -11.47
CA SER A 178 12.04 -0.52 -11.49
C SER A 178 12.49 0.52 -12.54
N GLU A 179 11.92 0.49 -13.75
CA GLU A 179 12.20 1.48 -14.81
C GLU A 179 11.87 2.92 -14.38
N VAL A 180 10.69 3.11 -13.80
CA VAL A 180 10.25 4.43 -13.30
C VAL A 180 11.14 4.86 -12.13
N GLY A 181 11.47 3.96 -11.20
CA GLY A 181 12.37 4.21 -10.07
C GLY A 181 13.74 4.75 -10.49
N VAL A 182 14.34 4.20 -11.54
CA VAL A 182 15.60 4.72 -12.10
C VAL A 182 15.41 6.08 -12.77
N ARG A 183 14.31 6.27 -13.49
CA ARG A 183 14.04 7.50 -14.24
C ARG A 183 13.83 8.70 -13.32
N ILE A 184 13.07 8.55 -12.23
CA ILE A 184 12.76 9.65 -11.30
C ILE A 184 13.99 10.18 -10.57
N LEU A 185 15.07 9.39 -10.46
CA LEU A 185 16.34 9.88 -9.90
C LEU A 185 17.03 10.90 -10.81
N LYS A 186 16.76 10.84 -12.13
CA LYS A 186 17.33 11.77 -13.12
C LYS A 186 16.40 12.96 -13.35
N GLN A 187 15.10 12.70 -13.37
CA GLN A 187 14.08 13.71 -13.61
C GLN A 187 12.79 13.29 -12.89
N SER A 188 12.46 14.02 -11.84
CA SER A 188 11.23 13.86 -11.06
C SER A 188 10.30 15.06 -11.28
N TYR A 189 9.01 14.81 -11.09
CA TYR A 189 7.98 15.83 -11.26
C TYR A 189 7.14 15.93 -10.00
N VAL A 190 6.83 17.14 -9.59
CA VAL A 190 5.82 17.41 -8.56
C VAL A 190 4.44 17.24 -9.19
N GLY A 191 3.55 16.56 -8.49
CA GLY A 191 2.19 16.35 -8.98
C GLY A 191 1.25 15.78 -7.94
N SER A 192 -0.03 16.11 -8.10
CA SER A 192 -1.09 15.66 -7.20
C SER A 192 -1.58 14.26 -7.54
N LEU A 193 -1.94 13.48 -6.52
CA LEU A 193 -2.56 12.16 -6.66
C LEU A 193 -3.97 12.21 -7.30
N VAL A 194 -4.53 13.37 -7.56
CA VAL A 194 -5.87 13.52 -8.17
C VAL A 194 -5.98 12.74 -9.48
N LYS A 195 -5.01 12.90 -10.40
CA LYS A 195 -5.04 12.20 -11.70
C LYS A 195 -5.08 10.67 -11.58
N PRO A 196 -4.13 10.01 -10.90
CA PRO A 196 -4.17 8.55 -10.77
C PRO A 196 -5.39 8.05 -10.02
N LEU A 197 -5.89 8.78 -9.01
CA LEU A 197 -7.09 8.42 -8.27
C LEU A 197 -8.36 8.56 -9.11
N GLN A 198 -8.47 9.58 -9.98
CA GLN A 198 -9.58 9.72 -10.93
C GLN A 198 -9.58 8.60 -11.98
N LEU A 199 -8.41 8.24 -12.52
CA LEU A 199 -8.28 7.10 -13.44
C LEU A 199 -8.70 5.79 -12.77
N LEU A 200 -8.28 5.59 -11.52
CA LEU A 200 -8.73 4.43 -10.74
C LEU A 200 -10.25 4.44 -10.56
N GLN A 201 -10.84 5.59 -10.21
CA GLN A 201 -12.27 5.72 -9.99
C GLN A 201 -13.11 5.32 -11.21
N GLN A 202 -12.60 5.60 -12.43
CA GLN A 202 -13.23 5.20 -13.69
C GLN A 202 -13.10 3.71 -13.99
N THR A 203 -12.04 3.08 -13.50
CA THR A 203 -11.67 1.71 -13.84
C THR A 203 -12.22 0.70 -12.82
N ILE A 204 -12.30 1.10 -11.55
CA ILE A 204 -12.57 0.20 -10.44
C ILE A 204 -14.03 -0.22 -10.36
N LYS A 205 -14.24 -1.52 -10.14
CA LYS A 205 -15.53 -2.07 -9.78
C LYS A 205 -15.77 -1.92 -8.26
N SER A 206 -17.00 -2.02 -7.81
CA SER A 206 -17.33 -2.00 -6.38
C SER A 206 -16.68 -3.18 -5.64
N ARG A 207 -16.31 -2.97 -4.36
CA ARG A 207 -15.76 -3.97 -3.43
C ARG A 207 -14.29 -4.37 -3.67
N ALA A 208 -13.53 -3.63 -4.47
CA ALA A 208 -12.08 -3.83 -4.55
C ALA A 208 -11.38 -3.31 -3.29
N ALA A 209 -10.20 -3.88 -2.98
CA ALA A 209 -9.28 -3.31 -2.01
C ALA A 209 -8.30 -2.37 -2.72
N VAL A 210 -8.16 -1.15 -2.23
CA VAL A 210 -7.30 -0.11 -2.81
C VAL A 210 -6.26 0.32 -1.80
N PHE A 211 -5.00 0.17 -2.13
CA PHE A 211 -3.86 0.63 -1.33
C PHE A 211 -3.23 1.85 -2.00
N VAL A 212 -3.33 3.01 -1.38
CA VAL A 212 -2.64 4.22 -1.82
C VAL A 212 -1.34 4.32 -1.04
N VAL A 213 -0.21 4.19 -1.74
CA VAL A 213 1.14 4.21 -1.16
C VAL A 213 1.82 5.51 -1.56
N SER A 214 1.93 6.45 -0.64
CA SER A 214 2.42 7.82 -0.85
C SER A 214 2.92 8.42 0.48
N ASP A 215 3.59 9.55 0.42
CA ASP A 215 3.84 10.40 1.59
C ASP A 215 2.66 11.36 1.87
N PHE A 216 1.68 11.41 0.96
CA PHE A 216 0.51 12.29 1.03
C PHE A 216 0.87 13.77 1.20
N ASN A 217 2.04 14.19 0.69
CA ASN A 217 2.47 15.59 0.79
C ASN A 217 1.49 16.52 0.06
N GLU A 218 0.99 16.11 -1.11
CA GLU A 218 -0.02 16.81 -1.91
C GLU A 218 -1.45 16.29 -1.64
N PHE A 219 -1.81 16.20 -0.35
CA PHE A 219 -3.16 15.76 0.06
C PHE A 219 -4.11 16.96 0.18
N ASP A 220 -4.40 17.58 -0.95
CA ASP A 220 -5.27 18.74 -1.10
C ASP A 220 -6.77 18.38 -1.06
N ASP A 221 -7.64 19.40 -1.13
CA ASP A 221 -9.09 19.19 -1.11
C ASP A 221 -9.60 18.40 -2.33
N ALA A 222 -8.94 18.51 -3.48
CA ALA A 222 -9.30 17.76 -4.67
C ALA A 222 -8.98 16.28 -4.49
N ALA A 223 -7.80 15.93 -3.99
CA ALA A 223 -7.42 14.55 -3.65
C ALA A 223 -8.35 13.96 -2.58
N ARG A 224 -8.69 14.74 -1.53
CA ARG A 224 -9.65 14.32 -0.49
C ARG A 224 -11.01 13.98 -1.05
N LYS A 225 -11.57 14.80 -1.95
CA LYS A 225 -12.87 14.54 -2.59
C LYS A 225 -12.89 13.25 -3.39
N VAL A 226 -11.85 13.01 -4.20
CA VAL A 226 -11.73 11.79 -5.01
C VAL A 226 -11.57 10.57 -4.10
N MET A 227 -10.68 10.62 -3.10
CA MET A 227 -10.49 9.53 -2.15
C MET A 227 -11.75 9.25 -1.32
N ALA A 228 -12.50 10.28 -0.90
CA ALA A 228 -13.76 10.09 -0.19
C ALA A 228 -14.81 9.35 -1.05
N THR A 229 -14.82 9.61 -2.35
CA THR A 229 -15.71 8.91 -3.29
C THR A 229 -15.27 7.44 -3.47
N LEU A 230 -13.96 7.19 -3.57
CA LEU A 230 -13.41 5.83 -3.62
C LEU A 230 -13.73 5.05 -2.34
N ALA A 231 -13.54 5.66 -1.17
CA ALA A 231 -13.80 5.03 0.14
C ALA A 231 -15.25 4.53 0.30
N LYS A 232 -16.23 5.19 -0.31
CA LYS A 232 -17.64 4.76 -0.29
C LYS A 232 -17.91 3.47 -1.09
N ARG A 233 -17.02 3.12 -2.02
CA ARG A 233 -17.23 2.01 -2.98
C ARG A 233 -16.22 0.89 -2.80
N THR A 234 -15.13 1.13 -2.09
CA THR A 234 -13.97 0.27 -1.98
C THR A 234 -13.46 0.21 -0.55
N GLN A 235 -12.63 -0.79 -0.27
CA GLN A 235 -11.86 -0.81 0.96
C GLN A 235 -10.58 -0.03 0.75
N LEU A 236 -10.52 1.20 1.27
CA LEU A 236 -9.41 2.10 1.05
C LEU A 236 -8.39 2.03 2.20
N TYR A 237 -7.14 1.83 1.83
CA TYR A 237 -5.98 1.80 2.73
C TYR A 237 -5.02 2.92 2.34
N CYS A 238 -4.68 3.78 3.28
CA CYS A 238 -3.70 4.84 3.11
C CYS A 238 -2.39 4.41 3.77
N ILE A 239 -1.38 4.10 2.97
CA ILE A 239 -0.03 3.75 3.44
C ILE A 239 0.84 4.97 3.31
N ASN A 240 1.04 5.65 4.44
CA ASN A 240 1.87 6.84 4.53
C ASN A 240 3.33 6.45 4.72
N VAL A 241 4.13 6.65 3.67
CA VAL A 241 5.58 6.39 3.70
C VAL A 241 6.30 7.70 4.02
N TYR A 242 7.08 7.72 5.10
CA TYR A 242 7.77 8.92 5.54
C TYR A 242 9.21 8.64 5.99
N ASP A 243 10.05 9.64 5.93
CA ASP A 243 11.43 9.58 6.43
C ASP A 243 11.52 10.01 7.89
N VAL A 244 12.58 9.59 8.57
CA VAL A 244 12.82 9.98 9.97
C VAL A 244 12.90 11.49 10.17
N LEU A 245 13.36 12.24 9.17
CA LEU A 245 13.38 13.71 9.24
C LEU A 245 11.98 14.32 9.13
N GLU A 246 11.01 13.63 8.54
CA GLU A 246 9.60 14.06 8.54
C GLU A 246 8.87 13.72 9.86
N ASP A 247 9.52 13.02 10.77
CA ASP A 247 9.03 12.73 12.13
C ASP A 247 9.74 13.59 13.19
N ARG A 248 11.05 13.71 13.06
CA ARG A 248 11.90 14.42 14.04
C ARG A 248 12.86 15.36 13.35
N ALA A 249 12.88 16.60 13.80
CA ALA A 249 13.91 17.54 13.36
C ALA A 249 15.31 16.94 13.61
N PRO A 250 16.27 17.22 12.72
CA PRO A 250 17.65 16.81 12.95
C PRO A 250 18.18 17.40 14.26
N LYS A 251 19.25 16.78 14.79
CA LYS A 251 19.91 17.30 16.01
C LYS A 251 20.32 18.76 15.81
N SER A 252 20.50 19.48 16.93
CA SER A 252 20.95 20.87 16.92
C SER A 252 22.17 21.06 16.00
N GLY A 253 22.10 21.98 15.05
CA GLY A 253 23.12 22.25 14.04
C GLY A 253 22.61 23.08 12.87
N GLU A 254 23.53 23.50 12.01
CA GLU A 254 23.20 24.11 10.72
C GLU A 254 23.14 23.07 9.63
N TYR A 255 22.07 23.07 8.83
CA TYR A 255 21.83 22.12 7.76
C TYR A 255 21.62 22.86 6.45
N MET A 256 22.30 22.40 5.41
CA MET A 256 22.07 22.87 4.05
C MET A 256 21.17 21.89 3.33
N VAL A 257 20.00 22.35 2.91
CA VAL A 257 19.11 21.63 2.02
C VAL A 257 19.22 22.25 0.64
N ALA A 258 19.36 21.42 -0.39
CA ALA A 258 19.44 21.84 -1.78
C ALA A 258 18.26 21.25 -2.55
N GLU A 259 17.54 22.10 -3.28
CA GLU A 259 16.55 21.71 -4.26
C GLU A 259 16.96 22.25 -5.63
N GLY A 260 17.44 21.38 -6.50
CA GLY A 260 18.03 21.77 -7.77
C GLY A 260 19.27 22.67 -7.57
N LYS A 261 19.17 23.95 -7.99
CA LYS A 261 20.24 24.95 -7.84
C LYS A 261 20.08 25.81 -6.57
N GLU A 262 18.92 25.75 -5.95
CA GLU A 262 18.64 26.52 -4.75
C GLU A 262 19.21 25.83 -3.51
N ARG A 263 19.75 26.62 -2.59
CA ARG A 263 20.31 26.15 -1.33
C ARG A 263 19.68 26.95 -0.21
N LEU A 264 19.04 26.24 0.70
CA LEU A 264 18.50 26.80 1.93
C LEU A 264 19.33 26.29 3.11
N VAL A 265 19.86 27.21 3.89
CA VAL A 265 20.49 26.88 5.18
C VAL A 265 19.45 27.10 6.27
N PHE A 266 19.18 26.07 7.05
CA PHE A 266 18.32 26.22 8.22
C PHE A 266 19.03 25.77 9.49
N ASP A 267 18.82 26.56 10.51
CA ASP A 267 19.43 26.38 11.83
C ASP A 267 18.45 25.68 12.77
N THR A 268 18.85 24.52 13.28
CA THR A 268 18.07 23.73 14.23
C THR A 268 18.51 23.91 15.68
N HIS A 269 19.38 24.90 15.99
CA HIS A 269 19.77 25.20 17.38
C HIS A 269 18.56 25.66 18.18
N ALA A 270 17.71 26.49 17.61
CA ALA A 270 16.53 27.01 18.29
C ALA A 270 15.49 25.93 18.55
N LYS A 271 15.13 25.72 19.82
CA LYS A 271 14.08 24.77 20.23
C LYS A 271 12.73 25.10 19.58
N VAL A 272 12.43 26.39 19.41
CA VAL A 272 11.21 26.86 18.75
C VAL A 272 11.12 26.33 17.33
N PHE A 273 12.20 26.43 16.55
CA PHE A 273 12.23 25.90 15.19
C PHE A 273 11.99 24.39 15.14
N ARG A 274 12.66 23.63 16.02
CA ARG A 274 12.47 22.17 16.08
C ARG A 274 11.02 21.78 16.42
N ASN A 275 10.37 22.53 17.30
CA ASN A 275 8.97 22.31 17.63
C ASN A 275 8.04 22.66 16.46
N MET A 276 8.28 23.78 15.77
CA MET A 276 7.51 24.15 14.56
C MET A 276 7.66 23.09 13.47
N TYR A 277 8.88 22.61 13.24
CA TYR A 277 9.18 21.57 12.27
C TYR A 277 8.43 20.27 12.60
N HIS A 278 8.49 19.83 13.85
CA HIS A 278 7.75 18.63 14.30
C HIS A 278 6.25 18.80 14.14
N ASN A 279 5.70 19.96 14.55
CA ASN A 279 4.27 20.23 14.45
C ASN A 279 3.80 20.22 13.01
N TYR A 280 4.55 20.78 12.07
CA TYR A 280 4.21 20.81 10.64
C TYR A 280 3.94 19.39 10.08
N PHE A 281 4.83 18.45 10.32
CA PHE A 281 4.65 17.08 9.85
C PHE A 281 3.60 16.31 10.66
N ALA A 282 3.50 16.60 11.97
CA ALA A 282 2.45 16.00 12.81
C ALA A 282 1.05 16.43 12.36
N GLU A 283 0.86 17.72 12.03
CA GLU A 283 -0.41 18.24 11.50
C GLU A 283 -0.77 17.61 10.16
N LYS A 284 0.18 17.48 9.22
CA LYS A 284 -0.06 16.78 7.95
C LYS A 284 -0.55 15.33 8.17
N ARG A 285 0.11 14.60 9.07
CA ARG A 285 -0.30 13.23 9.42
C ARG A 285 -1.68 13.21 10.09
N ALA A 286 -1.96 14.16 10.98
CA ALA A 286 -3.25 14.25 11.66
C ALA A 286 -4.41 14.49 10.68
N VAL A 287 -4.21 15.33 9.66
CA VAL A 287 -5.21 15.56 8.60
C VAL A 287 -5.55 14.27 7.86
N LEU A 288 -4.54 13.47 7.49
CA LEU A 288 -4.74 12.19 6.82
C LEU A 288 -5.41 11.15 7.75
N GLN A 289 -5.00 11.09 9.02
CA GLN A 289 -5.60 10.21 10.02
C GLN A 289 -7.07 10.54 10.26
N GLU A 290 -7.40 11.83 10.39
CA GLU A 290 -8.78 12.29 10.54
C GLU A 290 -9.62 11.97 9.32
N PHE A 291 -9.08 12.15 8.11
CA PHE A 291 -9.72 11.70 6.88
C PHE A 291 -10.02 10.19 6.94
N CYS A 292 -9.03 9.38 7.29
CA CYS A 292 -9.18 7.93 7.37
C CYS A 292 -10.25 7.54 8.40
N ARG A 293 -10.26 8.17 9.56
CA ARG A 293 -11.28 7.96 10.60
C ARG A 293 -12.68 8.29 10.08
N ARG A 294 -12.85 9.46 9.43
CA ARG A 294 -14.14 9.96 8.93
C ARG A 294 -14.73 9.06 7.84
N PHE A 295 -13.90 8.49 6.97
CA PHE A 295 -14.35 7.69 5.82
C PHE A 295 -14.13 6.18 6.02
N SER A 296 -13.85 5.75 7.26
CA SER A 296 -13.60 4.34 7.60
C SER A 296 -12.48 3.69 6.75
N CYS A 297 -11.50 4.51 6.33
CA CYS A 297 -10.29 4.04 5.67
C CYS A 297 -9.28 3.54 6.70
N ARG A 298 -8.40 2.62 6.31
CA ARG A 298 -7.31 2.20 7.18
C ARG A 298 -6.07 3.05 6.92
N TYR A 299 -5.49 3.59 8.00
CA TYR A 299 -4.24 4.32 7.98
C TYR A 299 -3.11 3.43 8.47
N ILE A 300 -2.02 3.36 7.69
CA ILE A 300 -0.79 2.66 8.03
C ILE A 300 0.36 3.63 7.80
N ALA A 301 1.13 3.92 8.83
CA ALA A 301 2.34 4.74 8.73
C ALA A 301 3.56 3.82 8.64
N PHE A 302 4.44 4.08 7.69
CA PHE A 302 5.68 3.32 7.49
C PHE A 302 6.88 4.26 7.36
N ARG A 303 7.84 4.12 8.26
CA ARG A 303 9.08 4.90 8.22
C ARG A 303 10.17 4.12 7.50
N THR A 304 10.88 4.81 6.57
CA THR A 304 11.86 4.19 5.67
C THR A 304 13.06 3.52 6.37
N ASP A 305 13.30 3.82 7.67
CA ASP A 305 14.39 3.24 8.45
C ASP A 305 13.96 2.11 9.42
N GLU A 306 12.70 1.67 9.40
CA GLU A 306 12.18 0.61 10.28
C GLU A 306 12.44 -0.81 9.77
N GLY A 307 12.98 -0.94 8.58
CA GLY A 307 13.24 -2.22 7.97
C GLY A 307 12.13 -2.68 7.01
N PRO A 308 12.04 -3.97 6.67
CA PRO A 308 11.04 -4.44 5.72
C PRO A 308 9.61 -4.22 6.24
N PHE A 309 8.73 -3.76 5.36
CA PHE A 309 7.33 -3.42 5.69
C PHE A 309 6.57 -4.52 6.44
N TYR A 310 6.83 -5.79 6.17
CA TYR A 310 6.15 -6.90 6.85
C TYR A 310 6.40 -6.92 8.38
N ARG A 311 7.50 -6.34 8.88
CA ARG A 311 7.79 -6.26 10.32
C ARG A 311 6.75 -5.46 11.10
N MET A 312 6.08 -4.52 10.47
CA MET A 312 4.99 -3.77 11.11
C MET A 312 3.84 -4.65 11.61
N PHE A 313 3.73 -5.86 11.07
CA PHE A 313 2.66 -6.81 11.43
C PHE A 313 3.13 -7.90 12.40
N GLN A 314 4.42 -7.95 12.76
CA GLN A 314 4.97 -8.96 13.67
C GLN A 314 4.92 -8.56 15.16
N ASN A 315 4.85 -7.27 15.47
CA ASN A 315 5.03 -6.72 16.82
C ASN A 315 3.76 -6.16 17.46
N ARG A 316 2.57 -6.68 17.07
CA ARG A 316 1.30 -6.27 17.71
C ARG A 316 0.47 -7.43 18.18
#